data_b09050a1d69959099785a0a15dcfed95
#
_entry.id   b09050a1d69959099785a0a15dcfed95
#
_cell.length_a   1.000
_cell.length_b   1.000
_cell.length_c   1.000
_cell.angle_alpha   90.00
_cell.angle_beta   90.00
_cell.angle_gamma   90.00
#
_symmetry.space_group_name_H-M   'P 1'
#
loop_
_entity.id
_entity.type
_entity.pdbx_description
1 polymer ?
#
loop_
_entity_poly.entity_id
_entity_poly.type
_entity_poly.pdbx_seq_one_letter_code
_entity_poly.pdbx_strand_id
1 'polypeptide(L)'
;MDGPQSLRNDGQLLHLDTWADQGYWLLLPLLLLAACAGRRGWLFFLPLLLLGAPQPSYAFDFQDLWLRPDQQGQLLLKQKRPAEAAEHFEDPQWQGVALYEAGNYAEAAKRFAEGSDAYSHYNRGNALAKSGELEAAIDAYEQALEAQPDLQPALKNKALVESLMQ
;
A
#
# COMPACT_ATOMS: atom_id res chain seq x y z
N MET A 1 -49.20 -5.90 -12.77
CA MET A 1 -48.53 -5.07 -11.74
C MET A 1 -48.17 -6.00 -10.60
N ASP A 2 -47.05 -6.68 -10.75
CA ASP A 2 -46.60 -7.65 -9.76
C ASP A 2 -45.73 -6.93 -8.75
N GLY A 3 -46.22 -6.88 -7.48
CA GLY A 3 -45.47 -6.30 -6.37
C GLY A 3 -44.25 -7.15 -6.02
N PRO A 4 -43.33 -6.60 -5.22
CA PRO A 4 -42.09 -7.26 -4.88
C PRO A 4 -42.33 -8.61 -4.19
N GLN A 5 -41.80 -9.67 -4.76
CA GLN A 5 -41.91 -11.01 -4.18
C GLN A 5 -41.10 -11.08 -2.89
N SER A 6 -41.76 -11.21 -1.75
CA SER A 6 -41.14 -11.47 -0.47
C SER A 6 -40.90 -12.99 -0.31
N LEU A 7 -39.67 -13.42 -0.33
CA LEU A 7 -39.29 -14.77 0.05
C LEU A 7 -39.22 -14.88 1.57
N ARG A 8 -39.97 -15.79 2.15
CA ARG A 8 -40.00 -16.08 3.59
C ARG A 8 -39.05 -17.20 3.88
N ASN A 9 -38.01 -16.93 4.66
CA ASN A 9 -37.15 -17.95 5.22
C ASN A 9 -37.19 -17.83 6.75
N ASP A 10 -37.57 -18.88 7.44
CA ASP A 10 -37.59 -19.01 8.91
C ASP A 10 -38.30 -17.90 9.70
N GLY A 11 -39.45 -17.37 9.15
CA GLY A 11 -40.28 -16.41 9.85
C GLY A 11 -39.81 -14.96 9.83
N GLN A 12 -38.71 -14.63 9.19
CA GLN A 12 -38.28 -13.25 8.96
C GLN A 12 -38.58 -12.81 7.52
N LEU A 13 -39.11 -11.59 7.39
CA LEU A 13 -39.28 -10.95 6.09
C LEU A 13 -37.91 -10.43 5.61
N LEU A 14 -37.38 -11.07 4.59
CA LEU A 14 -36.21 -10.54 3.88
C LEU A 14 -36.65 -9.37 3.00
N HIS A 15 -36.30 -8.16 3.36
CA HIS A 15 -36.36 -7.02 2.46
C HIS A 15 -35.25 -7.20 1.41
N LEU A 16 -35.64 -7.54 0.20
CA LEU A 16 -34.76 -7.40 -0.95
C LEU A 16 -34.70 -5.92 -1.30
N ASP A 17 -33.53 -5.30 -1.04
CA ASP A 17 -33.26 -3.97 -1.56
C ASP A 17 -33.30 -4.05 -3.09
N THR A 18 -34.39 -3.51 -3.66
CA THR A 18 -34.49 -3.36 -5.11
C THR A 18 -33.45 -2.34 -5.53
N TRP A 19 -32.46 -2.79 -6.28
CA TRP A 19 -31.49 -1.90 -6.92
C TRP A 19 -32.21 -0.87 -7.74
N ALA A 20 -32.20 0.38 -7.28
CA ALA A 20 -32.70 1.48 -8.07
C ALA A 20 -31.69 1.73 -9.18
N ASP A 21 -31.99 1.23 -10.37
CA ASP A 21 -31.15 1.44 -11.55
C ASP A 21 -31.17 2.95 -11.90
N GLN A 22 -30.07 3.63 -11.56
CA GLN A 22 -29.86 5.04 -11.87
C GLN A 22 -29.01 5.21 -13.16
N GLY A 23 -28.80 4.16 -13.92
CA GLY A 23 -28.05 4.17 -15.17
C GLY A 23 -28.59 5.15 -16.21
N TYR A 24 -29.86 5.53 -16.13
CA TYR A 24 -30.45 6.52 -17.05
C TYR A 24 -29.79 7.90 -16.97
N TRP A 25 -29.14 8.28 -15.86
CA TRP A 25 -28.37 9.52 -15.77
C TRP A 25 -27.16 9.54 -16.70
N LEU A 26 -26.62 8.36 -17.08
CA LEU A 26 -25.54 8.25 -18.05
C LEU A 26 -26.02 8.49 -19.50
N LEU A 27 -27.34 8.37 -19.77
CA LEU A 27 -27.91 8.67 -21.08
C LEU A 27 -27.87 10.17 -21.38
N LEU A 28 -27.97 11.05 -20.39
CA LEU A 28 -27.96 12.50 -20.61
C LEU A 28 -26.62 12.99 -21.22
N PRO A 29 -25.45 12.66 -20.68
CA PRO A 29 -24.19 13.04 -21.32
C PRO A 29 -23.97 12.35 -22.67
N LEU A 30 -24.45 11.12 -22.84
CA LEU A 30 -24.40 10.41 -24.14
C LEU A 30 -25.27 11.08 -25.20
N LEU A 31 -26.48 11.52 -24.85
CA LEU A 31 -27.37 12.25 -25.75
C LEU A 31 -26.80 13.63 -26.10
N LEU A 32 -26.17 14.32 -25.14
CA LEU A 32 -25.46 15.58 -25.39
C LEU A 32 -24.28 15.36 -26.34
N LEU A 33 -23.50 14.32 -26.14
CA LEU A 33 -22.42 13.93 -27.04
C LEU A 33 -22.93 13.60 -28.44
N ALA A 34 -24.02 12.84 -28.56
CA ALA A 34 -24.63 12.49 -29.83
C ALA A 34 -25.20 13.73 -30.55
N ALA A 35 -25.84 14.65 -29.82
CA ALA A 35 -26.35 15.90 -30.38
C ALA A 35 -25.23 16.82 -30.88
N CYS A 36 -24.08 16.81 -30.18
CA CYS A 36 -22.91 17.56 -30.58
C CYS A 36 -22.16 16.92 -31.77
N ALA A 37 -22.18 15.60 -31.90
CA ALA A 37 -21.51 14.87 -32.99
C ALA A 37 -22.06 15.20 -34.39
N GLY A 38 -23.29 15.71 -34.47
CA GLY A 38 -23.92 16.16 -35.72
C GLY A 38 -23.35 17.46 -36.27
N ARG A 39 -22.57 18.22 -35.52
CA ARG A 39 -21.94 19.47 -36.02
C ARG A 39 -20.54 19.20 -36.61
N ARG A 40 -20.42 19.41 -37.90
CA ARG A 40 -19.12 19.33 -38.63
C ARG A 40 -18.06 20.16 -37.92
N GLY A 41 -16.97 19.51 -37.45
CA GLY A 41 -15.80 20.14 -36.86
C GLY A 41 -15.63 19.97 -35.36
N TRP A 42 -16.63 19.51 -34.58
CA TRP A 42 -16.54 19.38 -33.14
C TRP A 42 -15.61 18.27 -32.68
N LEU A 43 -15.47 17.20 -33.47
CA LEU A 43 -14.55 16.08 -33.16
C LEU A 43 -13.08 16.52 -33.11
N PHE A 44 -12.72 17.64 -33.74
CA PHE A 44 -11.36 18.19 -33.67
C PHE A 44 -11.06 18.95 -32.38
N PHE A 45 -12.09 19.37 -31.64
CA PHE A 45 -11.92 20.05 -30.35
C PHE A 45 -11.78 19.07 -29.19
N LEU A 46 -12.24 17.84 -29.31
CA LEU A 46 -12.16 16.82 -28.25
C LEU A 46 -10.70 16.49 -27.85
N PRO A 47 -9.80 16.18 -28.80
CA PRO A 47 -8.38 15.99 -28.47
C PRO A 47 -7.70 17.24 -27.95
N LEU A 48 -8.12 18.45 -28.41
CA LEU A 48 -7.57 19.71 -27.94
C LEU A 48 -7.97 20.00 -26.47
N LEU A 49 -9.18 19.63 -26.07
CA LEU A 49 -9.64 19.75 -24.68
C LEU A 49 -8.88 18.79 -23.75
N LEU A 50 -8.53 17.59 -24.24
CA LEU A 50 -7.76 16.60 -23.49
C LEU A 50 -6.28 16.97 -23.35
N LEU A 51 -5.73 17.76 -24.30
CA LEU A 51 -4.35 18.24 -24.27
C LEU A 51 -4.15 19.47 -23.37
N GLY A 52 -5.22 20.19 -23.05
CA GLY A 52 -5.15 21.45 -22.28
C GLY A 52 -5.37 21.32 -20.78
N ALA A 53 -5.73 20.16 -20.25
CA ALA A 53 -5.86 19.98 -18.84
C ALA A 53 -4.46 19.72 -18.24
N PRO A 54 -3.93 20.61 -17.34
CA PRO A 54 -2.76 20.26 -16.54
C PRO A 54 -3.19 19.07 -15.69
N GLN A 55 -2.76 17.89 -16.08
CA GLN A 55 -2.91 16.68 -15.29
C GLN A 55 -1.97 16.85 -14.08
N PRO A 56 -2.45 16.96 -12.83
CA PRO A 56 -1.65 16.44 -11.75
C PRO A 56 -1.46 14.96 -12.10
N SER A 57 -0.27 14.59 -12.52
CA SER A 57 0.04 13.21 -12.84
C SER A 57 0.15 12.42 -11.54
N TYR A 58 -0.96 12.15 -10.89
CA TYR A 58 -1.13 10.85 -10.27
C TYR A 58 -1.25 9.91 -11.47
N ALA A 59 -0.13 9.35 -11.87
CA ALA A 59 -0.13 8.28 -12.85
C ALA A 59 -0.98 7.18 -12.22
N PHE A 60 -2.23 7.12 -12.63
CA PHE A 60 -3.09 5.98 -12.34
C PHE A 60 -2.41 4.82 -13.10
N ASP A 61 -1.59 4.07 -12.36
CA ASP A 61 -0.94 2.90 -12.95
C ASP A 61 -2.05 1.88 -13.19
N PHE A 62 -2.08 1.32 -14.41
CA PHE A 62 -3.04 0.26 -14.75
C PHE A 62 -2.97 -0.91 -13.77
N GLN A 63 -1.85 -1.07 -13.07
CA GLN A 63 -1.63 -2.05 -12.01
C GLN A 63 -2.52 -1.78 -10.77
N ASP A 64 -2.88 -0.52 -10.49
CA ASP A 64 -3.74 -0.14 -9.35
C ASP A 64 -5.14 -0.74 -9.45
N LEU A 65 -5.56 -1.13 -10.66
CA LEU A 65 -6.84 -1.80 -10.90
C LEU A 65 -6.86 -3.26 -10.43
N TRP A 66 -5.70 -3.92 -10.32
CA TRP A 66 -5.60 -5.37 -10.14
C TRP A 66 -4.77 -5.78 -8.93
N LEU A 67 -3.84 -4.94 -8.49
CA LEU A 67 -2.91 -5.23 -7.40
C LEU A 67 -3.21 -4.34 -6.19
N ARG A 68 -3.27 -4.97 -5.02
CA ARG A 68 -3.31 -4.22 -3.76
C ARG A 68 -1.97 -3.52 -3.53
N PRO A 69 -1.92 -2.43 -2.73
CA PRO A 69 -0.68 -1.68 -2.46
C PRO A 69 0.50 -2.57 -2.05
N ASP A 70 0.30 -3.51 -1.12
CA ASP A 70 1.35 -4.43 -0.69
C ASP A 70 1.86 -5.35 -1.81
N GLN A 71 0.98 -5.74 -2.76
CA GLN A 71 1.39 -6.55 -3.91
C GLN A 71 2.22 -5.73 -4.90
N GLN A 72 1.90 -4.45 -5.06
CA GLN A 72 2.69 -3.52 -5.87
C GLN A 72 4.06 -3.29 -5.23
N GLY A 73 4.09 -3.06 -3.90
CA GLY A 73 5.33 -2.95 -3.13
C GLY A 73 6.24 -4.18 -3.31
N GLN A 74 5.67 -5.39 -3.20
CA GLN A 74 6.43 -6.62 -3.42
C GLN A 74 6.97 -6.75 -4.86
N LEU A 75 6.19 -6.31 -5.86
CA LEU A 75 6.64 -6.31 -7.25
C LEU A 75 7.82 -5.35 -7.45
N LEU A 76 7.73 -4.15 -6.87
CA LEU A 76 8.78 -3.14 -6.92
C LEU A 76 10.07 -3.62 -6.22
N LEU A 77 9.98 -4.31 -5.08
CA LEU A 77 11.14 -4.95 -4.43
C LEU A 77 11.79 -5.98 -5.36
N LYS A 78 11.01 -6.84 -6.03
CA LYS A 78 11.52 -7.80 -7.02
C LYS A 78 12.23 -7.10 -8.20
N GLN A 79 11.76 -5.92 -8.57
CA GLN A 79 12.37 -5.08 -9.59
C GLN A 79 13.59 -4.28 -9.10
N LYS A 80 14.00 -4.46 -7.84
CA LYS A 80 15.09 -3.70 -7.19
C LYS A 80 14.83 -2.19 -7.13
N ARG A 81 13.59 -1.82 -6.88
CA ARG A 81 13.12 -0.43 -6.70
C ARG A 81 12.59 -0.23 -5.26
N PRO A 82 13.45 -0.40 -4.24
CA PRO A 82 13.00 -0.44 -2.85
C PRO A 82 12.45 0.90 -2.35
N ALA A 83 12.99 2.03 -2.82
CA ALA A 83 12.50 3.34 -2.41
C ALA A 83 11.05 3.55 -2.82
N GLU A 84 10.69 3.18 -4.04
CA GLU A 84 9.32 3.25 -4.54
C GLU A 84 8.43 2.20 -3.87
N ALA A 85 8.95 1.00 -3.61
CA ALA A 85 8.23 -0.04 -2.89
C ALA A 85 7.77 0.43 -1.50
N ALA A 86 8.60 1.19 -0.79
CA ALA A 86 8.29 1.73 0.53
C ALA A 86 7.06 2.66 0.52
N GLU A 87 6.79 3.33 -0.60
CA GLU A 87 5.63 4.22 -0.75
C GLU A 87 4.31 3.47 -0.96
N HIS A 88 4.40 2.22 -1.45
CA HIS A 88 3.22 1.39 -1.74
C HIS A 88 2.80 0.49 -0.58
N PHE A 89 3.73 0.08 0.29
CA PHE A 89 3.39 -0.80 1.40
C PHE A 89 2.50 -0.11 2.43
N GLU A 90 1.40 -0.75 2.80
CA GLU A 90 0.55 -0.36 3.93
C GLU A 90 1.01 -1.03 5.23
N ASP A 91 1.60 -2.22 5.14
CA ASP A 91 2.17 -2.94 6.28
C ASP A 91 3.47 -2.28 6.74
N PRO A 92 3.58 -1.82 8.00
CA PRO A 92 4.77 -1.14 8.50
C PRO A 92 6.04 -2.01 8.45
N GLN A 93 5.92 -3.33 8.62
CA GLN A 93 7.07 -4.23 8.61
C GLN A 93 7.63 -4.37 7.19
N TRP A 94 6.76 -4.54 6.19
CA TRP A 94 7.18 -4.55 4.78
C TRP A 94 7.70 -3.18 4.32
N GLN A 95 7.09 -2.10 4.79
CA GLN A 95 7.60 -0.74 4.55
C GLN A 95 9.00 -0.57 5.15
N GLY A 96 9.22 -1.07 6.38
CA GLY A 96 10.53 -1.10 7.02
C GLY A 96 11.57 -1.88 6.22
N VAL A 97 11.20 -3.04 5.68
CA VAL A 97 12.08 -3.85 4.81
C VAL A 97 12.47 -3.06 3.56
N ALA A 98 11.50 -2.44 2.88
CA ALA A 98 11.76 -1.66 1.68
C ALA A 98 12.67 -0.44 1.96
N LEU A 99 12.42 0.28 3.05
CA LEU A 99 13.27 1.40 3.50
C LEU A 99 14.69 0.93 3.84
N TYR A 100 14.83 -0.23 4.48
CA TYR A 100 16.12 -0.81 4.79
C TYR A 100 16.90 -1.16 3.51
N GLU A 101 16.26 -1.79 2.54
CA GLU A 101 16.87 -2.10 1.25
C GLU A 101 17.21 -0.84 0.43
N ALA A 102 16.46 0.24 0.61
CA ALA A 102 16.73 1.55 0.03
C ALA A 102 17.89 2.29 0.72
N GLY A 103 18.38 1.80 1.86
CA GLY A 103 19.44 2.45 2.64
C GLY A 103 18.93 3.50 3.63
N ASN A 104 17.62 3.68 3.74
CA ASN A 104 16.97 4.64 4.66
C ASN A 104 16.82 4.00 6.05
N TYR A 105 17.94 3.69 6.69
CA TYR A 105 17.99 2.87 7.91
C TYR A 105 17.27 3.50 9.11
N ALA A 106 17.43 4.79 9.32
CA ALA A 106 16.79 5.48 10.44
C ALA A 106 15.25 5.45 10.32
N GLU A 107 14.71 5.60 9.10
CA GLU A 107 13.27 5.51 8.87
C GLU A 107 12.78 4.06 8.93
N ALA A 108 13.57 3.11 8.43
CA ALA A 108 13.29 1.68 8.57
C ALA A 108 13.16 1.28 10.06
N ALA A 109 14.06 1.76 10.92
CA ALA A 109 14.01 1.50 12.35
C ALA A 109 12.70 1.98 13.00
N LYS A 110 12.17 3.14 12.57
CA LYS A 110 10.87 3.66 13.06
C LYS A 110 9.72 2.76 12.63
N ARG A 111 9.73 2.27 11.38
CA ARG A 111 8.67 1.36 10.90
C ARG A 111 8.73 0.01 11.62
N PHE A 112 9.90 -0.55 11.81
CA PHE A 112 10.05 -1.78 12.58
C PHE A 112 9.63 -1.62 14.05
N ALA A 113 9.76 -0.43 14.64
CA ALA A 113 9.33 -0.14 16.01
C ALA A 113 7.80 -0.22 16.21
N GLU A 114 7.01 -0.23 15.14
CA GLU A 114 5.56 -0.40 15.21
C GLU A 114 5.17 -1.87 15.48
N GLY A 115 6.07 -2.83 15.28
CA GLY A 115 5.89 -4.23 15.64
C GLY A 115 6.40 -4.55 17.03
N SER A 116 5.85 -5.60 17.64
CA SER A 116 6.19 -6.02 19.01
C SER A 116 6.73 -7.46 19.09
N ASP A 117 6.89 -8.14 17.96
CA ASP A 117 7.42 -9.49 17.92
C ASP A 117 8.96 -9.50 17.82
N ALA A 118 9.55 -10.66 18.10
CA ALA A 118 11.00 -10.83 18.10
C ALA A 118 11.68 -10.40 16.80
N TYR A 119 11.05 -10.66 15.66
CA TYR A 119 11.62 -10.31 14.36
C TYR A 119 11.53 -8.80 14.08
N SER A 120 10.46 -8.14 14.52
CA SER A 120 10.33 -6.68 14.44
C SER A 120 11.45 -5.98 15.23
N HIS A 121 11.69 -6.41 16.47
CA HIS A 121 12.80 -5.91 17.29
C HIS A 121 14.17 -6.24 16.68
N TYR A 122 14.35 -7.45 16.16
CA TYR A 122 15.58 -7.83 15.46
C TYR A 122 15.85 -6.96 14.23
N ASN A 123 14.86 -6.74 13.38
CA ASN A 123 14.98 -5.90 12.19
C ASN A 123 15.24 -4.43 12.56
N ARG A 124 14.61 -3.94 13.63
CA ARG A 124 14.88 -2.62 14.19
C ARG A 124 16.33 -2.50 14.63
N GLY A 125 16.87 -3.50 15.33
CA GLY A 125 18.26 -3.56 15.73
C GLY A 125 19.21 -3.51 14.54
N ASN A 126 18.91 -4.25 13.47
CA ASN A 126 19.69 -4.21 12.23
C ASN A 126 19.70 -2.81 11.60
N ALA A 127 18.54 -2.15 11.57
CA ALA A 127 18.38 -0.82 10.99
C ALA A 127 19.14 0.23 11.82
N LEU A 128 19.03 0.18 13.15
CA LEU A 128 19.76 1.07 14.06
C LEU A 128 21.27 0.87 13.98
N ALA A 129 21.74 -0.37 13.91
CA ALA A 129 23.16 -0.65 13.71
C ALA A 129 23.69 -0.07 12.40
N LYS A 130 22.90 -0.15 11.33
CA LYS A 130 23.25 0.42 10.01
C LYS A 130 23.19 1.94 9.99
N SER A 131 22.35 2.58 10.80
CA SER A 131 22.32 4.04 10.96
C SER A 131 23.40 4.58 11.88
N GLY A 132 24.15 3.69 12.57
CA GLY A 132 25.21 4.06 13.50
C GLY A 132 24.76 4.25 14.96
N GLU A 133 23.50 3.96 15.24
CA GLU A 133 22.90 4.05 16.59
C GLU A 133 23.16 2.74 17.37
N LEU A 134 24.44 2.50 17.71
CA LEU A 134 24.91 1.19 18.18
C LEU A 134 24.29 0.79 19.53
N GLU A 135 24.20 1.71 20.48
CA GLU A 135 23.56 1.46 21.80
C GLU A 135 22.08 1.07 21.63
N ALA A 136 21.35 1.85 20.84
CA ALA A 136 19.94 1.58 20.57
C ALA A 136 19.73 0.26 19.78
N ALA A 137 20.72 -0.14 18.98
CA ALA A 137 20.67 -1.43 18.30
C ALA A 137 20.80 -2.60 19.27
N ILE A 138 21.68 -2.48 20.27
CA ILE A 138 21.84 -3.48 21.34
C ILE A 138 20.53 -3.63 22.10
N ASP A 139 19.92 -2.52 22.53
CA ASP A 139 18.61 -2.53 23.23
C ASP A 139 17.52 -3.22 22.41
N ALA A 140 17.51 -2.98 21.10
CA ALA A 140 16.54 -3.62 20.21
C ALA A 140 16.78 -5.13 20.05
N TYR A 141 18.04 -5.56 19.99
CA TYR A 141 18.38 -6.99 19.99
C TYR A 141 18.04 -7.67 21.31
N GLU A 142 18.20 -6.98 22.45
CA GLU A 142 17.79 -7.49 23.76
C GLU A 142 16.29 -7.72 23.81
N GLN A 143 15.48 -6.76 23.35
CA GLN A 143 14.03 -6.93 23.23
C GLN A 143 13.65 -8.10 22.33
N ALA A 144 14.37 -8.29 21.23
CA ALA A 144 14.17 -9.46 20.37
C ALA A 144 14.44 -10.78 21.11
N LEU A 145 15.49 -10.81 21.94
CA LEU A 145 15.88 -11.99 22.73
C LEU A 145 15.01 -12.20 23.95
N GLU A 146 14.42 -11.15 24.52
CA GLU A 146 13.39 -11.29 25.56
C GLU A 146 12.14 -11.98 25.00
N ALA A 147 11.74 -11.62 23.77
CA ALA A 147 10.59 -12.24 23.10
C ALA A 147 10.93 -13.67 22.60
N GLN A 148 12.16 -13.87 22.12
CA GLN A 148 12.64 -15.16 21.62
C GLN A 148 14.11 -15.39 22.01
N PRO A 149 14.40 -16.06 23.15
CA PRO A 149 15.76 -16.22 23.69
C PRO A 149 16.74 -17.00 22.79
N ASP A 150 16.24 -17.84 21.93
CA ASP A 150 17.02 -18.68 21.00
C ASP A 150 17.18 -18.08 19.60
N LEU A 151 16.82 -16.81 19.38
CA LEU A 151 16.95 -16.14 18.09
C LEU A 151 18.43 -15.90 17.74
N GLN A 152 19.05 -16.93 17.13
CA GLN A 152 20.49 -16.93 16.80
C GLN A 152 20.98 -15.71 16.03
N PRO A 153 20.22 -15.18 15.01
CA PRO A 153 20.63 -13.96 14.32
C PRO A 153 20.76 -12.75 15.24
N ALA A 154 19.86 -12.59 16.21
CA ALA A 154 19.89 -11.48 17.18
C ALA A 154 21.10 -11.59 18.11
N LEU A 155 21.37 -12.79 18.65
CA LEU A 155 22.56 -13.07 19.47
C LEU A 155 23.85 -12.70 18.74
N LYS A 156 23.96 -13.15 17.50
CA LYS A 156 25.16 -12.93 16.68
C LYS A 156 25.37 -11.45 16.33
N ASN A 157 24.29 -10.77 15.93
CA ASN A 157 24.37 -9.36 15.52
C ASN A 157 24.60 -8.47 16.74
N LYS A 158 23.99 -8.77 17.90
CA LYS A 158 24.25 -8.07 19.17
C LYS A 158 25.74 -8.15 19.52
N ALA A 159 26.31 -9.37 19.56
CA ALA A 159 27.71 -9.55 19.88
C ALA A 159 28.66 -8.82 18.90
N LEU A 160 28.29 -8.78 17.60
CA LEU A 160 29.05 -8.02 16.61
C LEU A 160 29.00 -6.51 16.91
N VAL A 161 27.84 -5.94 17.20
CA VAL A 161 27.70 -4.51 17.52
C VAL A 161 28.45 -4.16 18.80
N GLU A 162 28.37 -4.99 19.86
CA GLU A 162 29.13 -4.82 21.10
C GLU A 162 30.64 -4.79 20.84
N SER A 163 31.14 -5.61 19.91
CA SER A 163 32.55 -5.63 19.54
C SER A 163 33.03 -4.39 18.79
N LEU A 164 32.11 -3.65 18.14
CA LEU A 164 32.42 -2.40 17.45
C LEU A 164 32.51 -1.19 18.39
N MET A 165 32.02 -1.34 19.61
CA MET A 165 31.99 -0.27 20.62
C MET A 165 33.19 -0.33 21.59
N GLN A 166 34.00 -1.40 21.53
CA GLN A 166 35.21 -1.59 22.33
C GLN A 166 36.42 -0.97 21.65
#